data_29432aa8ddd6506888e207af4e205960
#
_entry.id   29432aa8ddd6506888e207af4e205960
#
_cell.length_a   1.000
_cell.length_b   1.000
_cell.length_c   1.000
_cell.angle_alpha   90.00
_cell.angle_beta   90.00
_cell.angle_gamma   90.00
#
_symmetry.space_group_name_H-M   'P 1'
#
loop_
_entity.id
_entity.type
_entity.pdbx_description
1 polymer ?
#
loop_
_entity_poly.entity_id
_entity_poly.type
_entity_poly.pdbx_seq_one_letter_code
_entity_poly.pdbx_strand_id
1 'polypeptide(L)'
;MSLIDKVLINEQFAQSINVERDESSLKRIEAYVPTAVTKKALTSFISASKNDEYQKAWSFIGPYGSGKSFFAVYLSALLSDDKDAITRAAQLKLQEFDAELAKEFKGLVKGNKGYLKILISGSVEPIEIKIYEALVKTIEERGFSNILIQNKVKS
;
A
#
# COMPACT_ATOMS: atom_id res chain seq x y z
N MET A 1 8.91 -1.56 41.48
CA MET A 1 8.25 -1.79 40.19
C MET A 1 8.77 -0.75 39.24
N SER A 2 9.56 -1.15 38.26
CA SER A 2 10.13 -0.21 37.26
C SER A 2 9.03 0.29 36.32
N LEU A 3 9.18 1.50 35.80
CA LEU A 3 8.28 2.03 34.73
C LEU A 3 8.27 1.12 33.51
N ILE A 4 9.36 0.41 33.25
CA ILE A 4 9.51 -0.54 32.12
C ILE A 4 8.52 -1.71 32.26
N ASP A 5 8.17 -2.10 33.48
CA ASP A 5 7.21 -3.21 33.71
C ASP A 5 5.74 -2.83 33.40
N LYS A 6 5.48 -1.54 33.15
CA LYS A 6 4.14 -0.99 32.93
C LYS A 6 3.91 -0.50 31.48
N VAL A 7 4.96 -0.45 30.67
CA VAL A 7 4.88 0.05 29.28
C VAL A 7 5.08 -1.11 28.32
N LEU A 8 3.99 -1.55 27.70
CA LEU A 8 4.06 -2.48 26.58
C LEU A 8 4.43 -1.70 25.31
N ILE A 9 5.68 -1.83 24.89
CA ILE A 9 6.11 -1.28 23.59
C ILE A 9 5.71 -2.29 22.52
N ASN A 10 4.84 -1.87 21.60
CA ASN A 10 4.58 -2.68 20.40
C ASN A 10 5.80 -2.55 19.47
N GLU A 11 6.58 -3.63 19.38
CA GLU A 11 7.80 -3.71 18.58
C GLU A 11 7.61 -3.36 17.11
N GLN A 12 6.37 -3.48 16.61
CA GLN A 12 6.03 -3.12 15.22
C GLN A 12 6.21 -1.61 14.93
N PHE A 13 6.15 -0.76 15.97
CA PHE A 13 6.41 0.68 15.85
C PHE A 13 7.86 1.07 16.12
N ALA A 14 8.66 0.17 16.69
CA ALA A 14 10.07 0.44 16.99
C ALA A 14 10.99 0.40 15.76
N GLN A 15 10.57 -0.28 14.69
CA GLN A 15 11.35 -0.40 13.45
C GLN A 15 10.82 0.53 12.36
N SER A 16 11.73 1.14 11.60
CA SER A 16 11.37 1.91 10.42
C SER A 16 10.70 1.02 9.36
N ILE A 17 9.66 1.53 8.75
CA ILE A 17 8.91 0.83 7.70
C ILE A 17 9.58 1.12 6.34
N ASN A 18 9.88 0.05 5.61
CA ASN A 18 10.26 0.07 4.22
C ASN A 18 9.12 -0.52 3.39
N VAL A 19 8.62 0.22 2.42
CA VAL A 19 7.41 -0.13 1.67
C VAL A 19 7.59 -1.43 0.89
N GLU A 20 8.75 -1.63 0.27
CA GLU A 20 9.05 -2.83 -0.53
C GLU A 20 9.17 -4.08 0.37
N ARG A 21 9.89 -3.97 1.48
CA ARG A 21 10.12 -5.08 2.41
C ARG A 21 8.85 -5.47 3.18
N ASP A 22 8.10 -4.48 3.62
CA ASP A 22 7.01 -4.65 4.58
C ASP A 22 5.63 -4.79 3.90
N GLU A 23 5.55 -4.72 2.56
CA GLU A 23 4.31 -4.83 1.79
C GLU A 23 3.50 -6.08 2.14
N SER A 24 4.18 -7.22 2.32
CA SER A 24 3.57 -8.51 2.58
C SER A 24 3.50 -8.87 4.08
N SER A 25 3.69 -7.90 4.97
CA SER A 25 3.70 -8.15 6.41
C SER A 25 2.31 -8.03 7.04
N LEU A 26 1.66 -9.17 7.28
CA LEU A 26 0.37 -9.22 8.00
C LEU A 26 0.44 -8.53 9.35
N LYS A 27 1.53 -8.75 10.13
CA LYS A 27 1.73 -8.11 11.44
C LYS A 27 1.73 -6.58 11.35
N ARG A 28 2.30 -6.01 10.28
CA ARG A 28 2.27 -4.57 10.05
C ARG A 28 0.85 -4.09 9.78
N ILE A 29 0.11 -4.79 8.95
CA ILE A 29 -1.29 -4.43 8.65
C ILE A 29 -2.15 -4.51 9.91
N GLU A 30 -2.01 -5.56 10.72
CA GLU A 30 -2.72 -5.70 11.99
C GLU A 30 -2.36 -4.62 13.01
N ALA A 31 -1.13 -4.13 13.00
CA ALA A 31 -0.70 -3.03 13.87
C ALA A 31 -1.14 -1.64 13.37
N TYR A 32 -1.51 -1.50 12.09
CA TYR A 32 -1.92 -0.20 11.55
C TYR A 32 -3.21 0.30 12.20
N VAL A 33 -3.24 1.57 12.57
CA VAL A 33 -4.42 2.24 13.13
C VAL A 33 -4.86 3.33 12.14
N PRO A 34 -5.99 3.16 11.44
CA PRO A 34 -6.54 4.20 10.58
C PRO A 34 -6.88 5.47 11.38
N THR A 35 -6.65 6.63 10.78
CA THR A 35 -6.86 7.94 11.39
C THR A 35 -7.69 8.84 10.48
N ALA A 36 -8.06 10.03 10.94
CA ALA A 36 -8.73 11.03 10.10
C ALA A 36 -7.93 11.39 8.85
N VAL A 37 -6.59 11.36 8.93
CA VAL A 37 -5.70 11.57 7.77
C VAL A 37 -5.83 10.40 6.78
N THR A 38 -5.90 9.17 7.29
CA THR A 38 -6.16 7.97 6.47
C THR A 38 -7.48 8.11 5.73
N LYS A 39 -8.56 8.48 6.44
CA LYS A 39 -9.88 8.71 5.84
C LYS A 39 -9.81 9.72 4.70
N LYS A 40 -9.23 10.90 4.95
CA LYS A 40 -9.08 11.96 3.94
C LYS A 40 -8.32 11.47 2.70
N ALA A 41 -7.20 10.77 2.90
CA ALA A 41 -6.38 10.25 1.81
C ALA A 41 -7.14 9.21 0.97
N LEU A 42 -7.83 8.25 1.62
CA LEU A 42 -8.62 7.23 0.92
C LEU A 42 -9.82 7.83 0.19
N THR A 43 -10.52 8.80 0.77
CA THR A 43 -11.62 9.51 0.09
C THR A 43 -11.13 10.23 -1.15
N SER A 44 -9.97 10.92 -1.08
CA SER A 44 -9.36 11.57 -2.25
C SER A 44 -8.96 10.54 -3.32
N PHE A 45 -8.42 9.40 -2.91
CA PHE A 45 -8.07 8.30 -3.82
C PHE A 45 -9.32 7.75 -4.55
N ILE A 46 -10.41 7.51 -3.82
CA ILE A 46 -11.69 7.06 -4.39
C ILE A 46 -12.21 8.06 -5.41
N SER A 47 -12.23 9.35 -5.06
CA SER A 47 -12.71 10.41 -5.95
C SER A 47 -11.90 10.50 -7.25
N ALA A 48 -10.57 10.44 -7.13
CA ALA A 48 -9.67 10.45 -8.30
C ALA A 48 -9.77 9.19 -9.16
N SER A 49 -10.12 8.05 -8.55
CA SER A 49 -10.31 6.80 -9.30
C SER A 49 -11.63 6.76 -10.07
N LYS A 50 -12.62 7.51 -9.63
CA LYS A 50 -13.95 7.60 -10.27
C LYS A 50 -14.03 8.68 -11.35
N ASN A 51 -13.14 9.66 -11.34
CA ASN A 51 -13.17 10.80 -12.24
C ASN A 51 -11.78 11.10 -12.82
N ASP A 52 -11.66 11.10 -14.13
CA ASP A 52 -10.40 11.34 -14.84
C ASP A 52 -9.90 12.79 -14.76
N GLU A 53 -10.76 13.74 -14.44
CA GLU A 53 -10.39 15.15 -14.25
C GLU A 53 -9.66 15.42 -12.92
N TYR A 54 -9.75 14.48 -11.94
CA TYR A 54 -9.06 14.64 -10.67
C TYR A 54 -7.57 14.31 -10.75
N GLN A 55 -6.80 15.03 -9.95
CA GLN A 55 -5.37 14.79 -9.80
C GLN A 55 -5.10 13.36 -9.29
N LYS A 56 -4.25 12.62 -10.01
CA LYS A 56 -3.87 11.23 -9.70
C LYS A 56 -2.48 11.10 -9.07
N ALA A 57 -1.82 12.22 -8.78
CA ALA A 57 -0.53 12.26 -8.10
C ALA A 57 -0.65 12.94 -6.75
N TRP A 58 -0.14 12.29 -5.68
CA TRP A 58 -0.18 12.80 -4.32
C TRP A 58 1.20 12.79 -3.68
N SER A 59 1.46 13.80 -2.85
CA SER A 59 2.63 13.85 -1.99
C SER A 59 2.18 13.84 -0.53
N PHE A 60 2.77 12.94 0.25
CA PHE A 60 2.55 12.86 1.70
C PHE A 60 3.74 13.49 2.42
N ILE A 61 3.55 14.70 2.93
CA ILE A 61 4.58 15.48 3.63
C ILE A 61 4.27 15.47 5.12
N GLY A 62 5.30 15.32 5.94
CA GLY A 62 5.17 15.31 7.39
C GLY A 62 6.49 14.91 8.06
N PRO A 63 6.62 15.11 9.39
CA PRO A 63 7.82 14.78 10.13
C PRO A 63 8.15 13.27 10.08
N TYR A 64 9.38 12.94 10.46
CA TYR A 64 9.76 11.53 10.65
C TYR A 64 8.86 10.89 11.71
N GLY A 65 8.49 9.62 11.51
CA GLY A 65 7.60 8.90 12.44
C GLY A 65 6.10 9.21 12.31
N SER A 66 5.68 10.10 11.42
CA SER A 66 4.26 10.45 11.22
C SER A 66 3.40 9.37 10.52
N GLY A 67 3.95 8.18 10.27
CA GLY A 67 3.20 7.05 9.70
C GLY A 67 3.05 7.04 8.18
N LYS A 68 3.75 7.90 7.41
CA LYS A 68 3.63 7.97 5.95
C LYS A 68 3.90 6.63 5.25
N SER A 69 5.02 6.00 5.56
CA SER A 69 5.37 4.68 5.00
C SER A 69 4.42 3.59 5.48
N PHE A 70 3.92 3.70 6.71
CA PHE A 70 2.92 2.78 7.25
C PHE A 70 1.60 2.88 6.48
N PHE A 71 1.15 4.11 6.19
CA PHE A 71 0.00 4.34 5.33
C PHE A 71 0.21 3.78 3.91
N ALA A 72 1.41 3.94 3.33
CA ALA A 72 1.71 3.40 2.00
C ALA A 72 1.60 1.86 1.98
N VAL A 73 2.12 1.16 3.00
CA VAL A 73 1.98 -0.30 3.16
C VAL A 73 0.51 -0.69 3.32
N TYR A 74 -0.24 0.04 4.13
CA TYR A 74 -1.67 -0.20 4.34
C TYR A 74 -2.49 0.02 3.06
N LEU A 75 -2.23 1.10 2.32
CA LEU A 75 -2.87 1.37 1.02
C LEU A 75 -2.53 0.28 0.00
N SER A 76 -1.27 -0.15 -0.05
CA SER A 76 -0.84 -1.26 -0.91
C SER A 76 -1.63 -2.54 -0.61
N ALA A 77 -1.83 -2.86 0.67
CA ALA A 77 -2.64 -4.01 1.08
C ALA A 77 -4.11 -3.89 0.62
N LEU A 78 -4.72 -2.71 0.77
CA LEU A 78 -6.10 -2.46 0.33
C LEU A 78 -6.27 -2.57 -1.19
N LEU A 79 -5.21 -2.32 -1.98
CA LEU A 79 -5.22 -2.37 -3.45
C LEU A 79 -4.87 -3.76 -4.02
N SER A 80 -4.58 -4.74 -3.17
CA SER A 80 -4.26 -6.11 -3.57
C SER A 80 -5.51 -6.95 -3.86
N ASP A 81 -5.31 -8.21 -4.26
CA ASP A 81 -6.41 -9.16 -4.53
C ASP A 81 -7.20 -9.44 -3.23
N ASP A 82 -8.52 -9.44 -3.30
CA ASP A 82 -9.42 -9.74 -2.18
C ASP A 82 -9.19 -11.15 -1.57
N LYS A 83 -8.52 -12.04 -2.30
CA LYS A 83 -8.19 -13.38 -1.82
C LYS A 83 -7.03 -13.41 -0.85
N ASP A 84 -6.21 -12.38 -0.84
CA ASP A 84 -5.04 -12.30 0.03
C ASP A 84 -5.46 -12.08 1.50
N ALA A 85 -4.81 -12.79 2.42
CA ALA A 85 -5.05 -12.63 3.86
C ALA A 85 -4.73 -11.20 4.33
N ILE A 86 -3.72 -10.58 3.75
CA ILE A 86 -3.28 -9.21 4.03
C ILE A 86 -4.35 -8.20 3.62
N THR A 87 -4.92 -8.37 2.42
CA THR A 87 -6.01 -7.53 1.93
C THR A 87 -7.24 -7.64 2.82
N ARG A 88 -7.62 -8.85 3.21
CA ARG A 88 -8.75 -9.07 4.13
C ARG A 88 -8.53 -8.41 5.48
N ALA A 89 -7.33 -8.51 6.05
CA ALA A 89 -7.00 -7.86 7.32
C ALA A 89 -7.08 -6.33 7.20
N ALA A 90 -6.56 -5.75 6.11
CA ALA A 90 -6.65 -4.32 5.84
C ALA A 90 -8.10 -3.84 5.66
N GLN A 91 -8.91 -4.60 4.94
CA GLN A 91 -10.33 -4.30 4.73
C GLN A 91 -11.14 -4.37 6.04
N LEU A 92 -10.89 -5.36 6.90
CA LEU A 92 -11.53 -5.47 8.21
C LEU A 92 -11.22 -4.24 9.08
N LYS A 93 -9.96 -3.81 9.14
CA LYS A 93 -9.57 -2.60 9.87
C LYS A 93 -10.24 -1.35 9.31
N LEU A 94 -10.36 -1.24 8.00
CA LEU A 94 -11.08 -0.11 7.40
C LEU A 94 -12.56 -0.16 7.73
N GLN A 95 -13.17 -1.33 7.73
CA GLN A 95 -14.58 -1.53 8.06
C GLN A 95 -14.88 -1.19 9.52
N GLU A 96 -13.99 -1.56 10.44
CA GLU A 96 -14.10 -1.21 11.88
C GLU A 96 -13.96 0.30 12.10
N PHE A 97 -13.11 0.97 11.32
CA PHE A 97 -12.88 2.41 11.41
C PHE A 97 -13.99 3.23 10.74
N ASP A 98 -14.42 2.85 9.53
CA ASP A 98 -15.43 3.53 8.73
C ASP A 98 -16.05 2.57 7.71
N ALA A 99 -17.22 2.05 8.02
CA ALA A 99 -17.90 1.03 7.22
C ALA A 99 -18.33 1.53 5.83
N GLU A 100 -18.71 2.81 5.70
CA GLU A 100 -19.10 3.40 4.42
C GLU A 100 -17.90 3.58 3.51
N LEU A 101 -16.80 4.11 4.04
CA LEU A 101 -15.54 4.24 3.33
C LEU A 101 -15.01 2.87 2.85
N ALA A 102 -15.10 1.86 3.72
CA ALA A 102 -14.70 0.49 3.38
C ALA A 102 -15.52 -0.08 2.22
N LYS A 103 -16.84 0.14 2.23
CA LYS A 103 -17.75 -0.29 1.16
C LYS A 103 -17.43 0.40 -0.16
N GLU A 104 -17.19 1.71 -0.14
CA GLU A 104 -16.80 2.48 -1.33
C GLU A 104 -15.46 2.02 -1.90
N PHE A 105 -14.45 1.84 -1.03
CA PHE A 105 -13.13 1.39 -1.44
C PHE A 105 -13.18 -0.02 -2.05
N LYS A 106 -13.90 -0.94 -1.41
CA LYS A 106 -14.13 -2.30 -1.94
C LYS A 106 -14.81 -2.27 -3.30
N GLY A 107 -15.70 -1.32 -3.55
CA GLY A 107 -16.34 -1.11 -4.84
C GLY A 107 -15.37 -0.78 -5.98
N LEU A 108 -14.24 -0.12 -5.69
CA LEU A 108 -13.20 0.18 -6.68
C LEU A 108 -12.39 -1.06 -7.08
N VAL A 109 -12.13 -1.95 -6.11
CA VAL A 109 -11.26 -3.13 -6.30
C VAL A 109 -12.06 -4.35 -6.73
N LYS A 110 -13.39 -4.33 -6.52
CA LYS A 110 -14.29 -5.46 -6.81
C LYS A 110 -14.28 -5.83 -8.30
N GLY A 111 -14.01 -7.10 -8.56
CA GLY A 111 -13.97 -7.64 -9.93
C GLY A 111 -12.59 -7.60 -10.58
N ASN A 112 -11.64 -6.92 -9.98
CA ASN A 112 -10.25 -6.89 -10.42
C ASN A 112 -9.40 -7.82 -9.53
N LYS A 113 -8.36 -8.43 -10.10
CA LYS A 113 -7.34 -9.18 -9.34
C LYS A 113 -6.40 -8.25 -8.57
N GLY A 114 -6.94 -7.14 -8.03
CA GLY A 114 -6.17 -6.04 -7.45
C GLY A 114 -5.47 -5.18 -8.50
N TYR A 115 -4.82 -4.11 -8.04
CA TYR A 115 -4.02 -3.22 -8.88
C TYR A 115 -2.63 -3.80 -9.09
N LEU A 116 -2.02 -3.50 -10.25
CA LEU A 116 -0.60 -3.70 -10.45
C LEU A 116 0.13 -2.59 -9.68
N LYS A 117 0.86 -2.98 -8.63
CA LYS A 117 1.56 -2.05 -7.73
C LYS A 117 3.04 -2.04 -8.06
N ILE A 118 3.60 -0.86 -8.24
CA ILE A 118 5.03 -0.65 -8.43
C ILE A 118 5.52 0.12 -7.20
N LEU A 119 6.19 -0.59 -6.29
CA LEU A 119 6.70 -0.03 -5.06
C LEU A 119 8.19 0.27 -5.22
N ILE A 120 8.59 1.48 -4.86
CA ILE A 120 9.96 1.95 -4.99
C ILE A 120 10.38 2.67 -3.73
N SER A 121 11.45 2.22 -3.11
CA SER A 121 12.13 2.93 -2.03
C SER A 121 13.20 3.86 -2.60
N GLY A 122 13.47 4.98 -1.90
CA GLY A 122 14.52 5.90 -2.31
C GLY A 122 15.89 5.23 -2.40
N SER A 123 16.62 5.48 -3.49
CA SER A 123 17.96 4.99 -3.71
C SER A 123 18.81 6.07 -4.39
N VAL A 124 20.12 5.81 -4.54
CA VAL A 124 21.05 6.67 -5.28
C VAL A 124 20.98 6.47 -6.79
N GLU A 125 20.26 5.47 -7.24
CA GLU A 125 20.12 5.15 -8.66
C GLU A 125 19.08 6.06 -9.34
N PRO A 126 19.19 6.29 -10.66
CA PRO A 126 18.21 7.04 -11.44
C PRO A 126 16.81 6.43 -11.29
N ILE A 127 15.81 7.30 -11.12
CA ILE A 127 14.42 6.87 -10.87
C ILE A 127 13.84 6.02 -12.01
N GLU A 128 14.25 6.28 -13.25
CA GLU A 128 13.81 5.55 -14.44
C GLU A 128 14.24 4.08 -14.37
N ILE A 129 15.47 3.82 -13.91
CA ILE A 129 16.00 2.47 -13.73
C ILE A 129 15.19 1.74 -12.67
N LYS A 130 14.93 2.41 -11.52
CA LYS A 130 14.13 1.82 -10.43
C LYS A 130 12.70 1.52 -10.82
N ILE A 131 12.05 2.40 -11.59
CA ILE A 131 10.71 2.15 -12.11
C ILE A 131 10.73 0.91 -13.01
N TYR A 132 11.71 0.81 -13.91
CA TYR A 132 11.82 -0.32 -14.82
C TYR A 132 12.04 -1.65 -14.08
N GLU A 133 13.00 -1.70 -13.14
CA GLU A 133 13.28 -2.88 -12.34
C GLU A 133 12.07 -3.35 -11.53
N ALA A 134 11.41 -2.41 -10.84
CA ALA A 134 10.23 -2.70 -10.03
C ALA A 134 9.03 -3.15 -10.89
N LEU A 135 8.88 -2.59 -12.10
CA LEU A 135 7.87 -3.02 -13.06
C LEU A 135 8.13 -4.44 -13.55
N VAL A 136 9.36 -4.76 -13.98
CA VAL A 136 9.75 -6.10 -14.44
C VAL A 136 9.49 -7.12 -13.34
N LYS A 137 9.99 -6.87 -12.13
CA LYS A 137 9.77 -7.73 -10.96
C LYS A 137 8.28 -7.98 -10.69
N THR A 138 7.46 -6.92 -10.69
CA THR A 138 6.02 -7.05 -10.41
C THR A 138 5.30 -7.85 -11.49
N ILE A 139 5.68 -7.71 -12.76
CA ILE A 139 5.12 -8.47 -13.88
C ILE A 139 5.48 -9.95 -13.77
N GLU A 140 6.73 -10.26 -13.41
CA GLU A 140 7.19 -11.63 -13.23
C GLU A 140 6.49 -12.32 -12.06
N GLU A 141 6.39 -11.66 -10.90
CA GLU A 141 5.70 -12.16 -9.71
C GLU A 141 4.20 -12.43 -9.95
N ARG A 142 3.59 -11.66 -10.85
CA ARG A 142 2.18 -11.84 -11.24
C ARG A 142 1.97 -12.86 -12.37
N GLY A 143 3.03 -13.50 -12.87
CA GLY A 143 2.95 -14.50 -13.94
C GLY A 143 2.64 -13.95 -15.33
N PHE A 144 2.86 -12.64 -15.55
CA PHE A 144 2.70 -12.00 -16.86
C PHE A 144 3.98 -12.03 -17.71
N SER A 145 4.88 -12.96 -17.46
CA SER A 145 6.21 -13.09 -18.12
C SER A 145 6.13 -13.10 -19.64
N ASN A 146 5.03 -13.63 -20.21
CA ASN A 146 4.82 -13.67 -21.65
C ASN A 146 4.69 -12.28 -22.31
N ILE A 147 4.28 -11.27 -21.55
CA ILE A 147 4.13 -9.89 -22.06
C ILE A 147 5.51 -9.25 -22.30
N LEU A 148 6.47 -9.52 -21.41
CA LEU A 148 7.84 -8.99 -21.53
C LEU A 148 8.59 -9.62 -22.71
N ILE A 149 8.36 -10.91 -22.97
CA ILE A 149 9.01 -11.64 -24.08
C ILE A 149 8.49 -11.12 -25.43
N GLN A 150 7.22 -10.87 -25.58
CA GLN A 150 6.62 -10.38 -26.84
C GLN A 150 7.12 -8.98 -27.24
N ASN A 151 7.46 -8.13 -26.26
CA ASN A 151 7.98 -6.78 -26.54
C ASN A 151 9.49 -6.76 -26.84
N LYS A 152 10.27 -7.73 -26.38
CA LYS A 152 11.69 -7.88 -26.75
C LYS A 152 11.92 -8.39 -28.17
N VAL A 153 10.91 -9.01 -28.78
CA VAL A 153 10.98 -9.53 -30.16
C VAL A 153 10.62 -8.46 -31.21
N LYS A 154 10.10 -7.30 -30.77
CA LYS A 154 9.69 -6.22 -31.68
C LYS A 154 10.62 -4.99 -31.69
N SER A 155 11.72 -5.03 -30.95
CA SER A 155 12.81 -4.05 -30.97
C SER A 155 14.05 -4.65 -31.60
#